data_091e410f016c24b8ac6004b71492a4c5
#
_entry.id   091e410f016c24b8ac6004b71492a4c5
#
_cell.length_a   1.000
_cell.length_b   1.000
_cell.length_c   1.000
_cell.angle_alpha   90.00
_cell.angle_beta   90.00
_cell.angle_gamma   90.00
#
_symmetry.space_group_name_H-M   'P 1'
#
loop_
_entity.id
_entity.type
_entity.pdbx_description
1 polymer ?
#
loop_
_entity_poly.entity_id
_entity_poly.type
_entity_poly.pdbx_seq_one_letter_code
_entity_poly.pdbx_strand_id
1 'polypeptide(L)'
;GLIIMKKLIIILILLNLIYDISCIAIPWDNVDQEYLREPRKWDASDLGKFMIWLGPSSSIFDVITYALMFYIIGPSVLGSSYHLLDTEGKLAFMMLFQAGWFVESMWTQTLVIHMIRTKKIPFVQSRASFPVTLLTFTGIGVLTLIPFTSFGNKIGLMPLPPIYFAYLTIIVVLYMALATIIKKLYVR
;
A
#
# COMPACT_ATOMS: atom_id res chain seq x y z
N GLY A 1 -26.15 -2.10 -5.76
CA GLY A 1 -25.22 -0.95 -5.90
C GLY A 1 -24.89 -0.29 -4.57
N LEU A 2 -25.89 0.18 -3.81
CA LEU A 2 -25.67 0.97 -2.57
C LEU A 2 -24.91 0.22 -1.47
N ILE A 3 -25.14 -1.07 -1.31
CA ILE A 3 -24.45 -1.90 -0.30
C ILE A 3 -22.98 -2.06 -0.63
N ILE A 4 -22.64 -2.25 -1.90
CA ILE A 4 -21.26 -2.37 -2.38
C ILE A 4 -20.53 -1.05 -2.18
N MET A 5 -21.15 0.06 -2.49
CA MET A 5 -20.57 1.40 -2.25
C MET A 5 -20.28 1.65 -0.76
N LYS A 6 -21.20 1.28 0.14
CA LYS A 6 -20.98 1.41 1.58
C LYS A 6 -19.77 0.59 2.05
N LYS A 7 -19.60 -0.64 1.56
CA LYS A 7 -18.46 -1.50 1.89
C LYS A 7 -17.15 -0.89 1.38
N LEU A 8 -17.13 -0.38 0.16
CA LEU A 8 -15.96 0.28 -0.42
C LEU A 8 -15.54 1.53 0.39
N ILE A 9 -16.51 2.33 0.84
CA ILE A 9 -16.24 3.50 1.68
C ILE A 9 -15.58 3.08 3.00
N ILE A 10 -16.03 2.01 3.64
CA ILE A 10 -15.42 1.48 4.87
C ILE A 10 -13.97 1.07 4.62
N ILE A 11 -13.69 0.38 3.52
CA ILE A 11 -12.34 -0.03 3.12
C ILE A 11 -11.44 1.19 2.95
N LEU A 12 -11.90 2.23 2.25
CA LEU A 12 -11.15 3.48 2.05
C LEU A 12 -10.89 4.21 3.37
N ILE A 13 -11.86 4.25 4.28
CA ILE A 13 -11.68 4.85 5.61
C ILE A 13 -10.63 4.08 6.40
N LEU A 14 -10.63 2.76 6.36
CA LEU A 14 -9.62 1.94 7.04
C LEU A 14 -8.22 2.20 6.48
N LEU A 15 -8.06 2.28 5.15
CA LEU A 15 -6.78 2.61 4.52
C LEU A 15 -6.25 3.96 4.99
N ASN A 16 -7.09 5.00 4.97
CA ASN A 16 -6.70 6.34 5.43
C ASN A 16 -6.37 6.35 6.92
N LEU A 17 -7.20 5.74 7.76
CA LEU A 17 -7.00 5.71 9.21
C LEU A 17 -5.65 5.08 9.58
N ILE A 18 -5.27 4.00 8.94
CA ILE A 18 -3.99 3.33 9.23
C ILE A 18 -2.81 4.17 8.76
N TYR A 19 -2.93 4.78 7.58
CA TYR A 19 -1.92 5.72 7.13
C TYR A 19 -1.73 6.86 8.13
N ASP A 20 -2.82 7.46 8.60
CA ASP A 20 -2.80 8.55 9.59
C ASP A 20 -2.17 8.09 10.91
N ILE A 21 -2.55 6.93 11.43
CA ILE A 21 -1.95 6.35 12.65
C ILE A 21 -0.46 6.11 12.46
N SER A 22 -0.03 5.60 11.31
CA SER A 22 1.38 5.40 11.01
C SER A 22 2.15 6.71 10.95
N CYS A 23 1.53 7.78 10.47
CA CYS A 23 2.10 9.12 10.43
C CYS A 23 2.23 9.78 11.81
N ILE A 24 1.44 9.39 12.80
CA ILE A 24 1.53 9.93 14.19
C ILE A 24 2.93 9.72 14.78
N ALA A 25 3.63 8.66 14.41
CA ALA A 25 4.96 8.37 14.94
C ALA A 25 6.09 9.18 14.30
N ILE A 26 5.84 9.89 13.18
CA ILE A 26 6.88 10.66 12.46
C ILE A 26 7.60 11.69 13.34
N PRO A 27 6.93 12.43 14.26
CA PRO A 27 7.63 13.38 15.14
C PRO A 27 8.68 12.74 16.03
N TRP A 28 8.60 11.45 16.32
CA TRP A 28 9.59 10.70 17.10
C TRP A 28 10.58 9.94 16.23
N ASP A 29 10.62 10.24 14.92
CA ASP A 29 11.54 9.56 14.02
C ASP A 29 12.98 10.08 14.16
N ASN A 30 13.94 9.24 13.76
CA ASN A 30 15.35 9.60 13.68
C ASN A 30 15.59 10.43 12.42
N VAL A 31 15.96 11.70 12.61
CA VAL A 31 16.34 12.58 11.50
C VAL A 31 17.81 12.32 11.12
N ASP A 32 18.08 12.19 9.83
CA ASP A 32 19.45 12.04 9.34
C ASP A 32 20.30 13.25 9.75
N GLN A 33 21.48 13.02 10.35
CA GLN A 33 22.36 14.08 10.89
C GLN A 33 22.76 15.14 9.85
N GLU A 34 22.83 14.73 8.57
CA GLU A 34 23.10 15.65 7.46
C GLU A 34 21.98 16.68 7.26
N TYR A 35 20.75 16.32 7.67
CA TYR A 35 19.59 17.22 7.59
C TYR A 35 19.61 18.28 8.67
N LEU A 36 20.29 18.01 9.80
CA LEU A 36 20.39 18.93 10.96
C LEU A 36 21.54 19.92 10.84
N ARG A 37 22.49 19.71 9.91
CA ARG A 37 23.69 20.53 9.79
C ARG A 37 23.43 21.91 9.20
N GLU A 38 22.40 22.05 8.35
CA GLU A 38 22.09 23.32 7.70
C GLU A 38 20.61 23.68 7.87
N PRO A 39 20.29 24.94 8.27
CA PRO A 39 18.91 25.41 8.29
C PRO A 39 18.34 25.38 6.86
N ARG A 40 17.33 24.57 6.63
CA ARG A 40 16.68 24.49 5.32
C ARG A 40 15.44 25.38 5.27
N LYS A 41 15.32 26.14 4.20
CA LYS A 41 14.06 26.83 3.89
C LYS A 41 13.05 25.79 3.39
N TRP A 42 11.83 25.90 3.86
CA TRP A 42 10.73 25.09 3.36
C TRP A 42 10.40 25.53 1.93
N ASP A 43 10.64 24.70 0.94
CA ASP A 43 10.36 24.97 -0.47
C ASP A 43 9.22 24.07 -0.95
N ALA A 44 8.04 24.67 -1.16
CA ALA A 44 6.87 23.98 -1.63
C ALA A 44 7.01 23.51 -3.10
N SER A 45 7.92 24.12 -3.88
CA SER A 45 8.09 23.76 -5.30
C SER A 45 8.72 22.37 -5.46
N ASP A 46 9.67 22.02 -4.62
CA ASP A 46 10.31 20.71 -4.63
C ASP A 46 9.34 19.60 -4.17
N LEU A 47 8.46 19.92 -3.21
CA LEU A 47 7.40 19.01 -2.77
C LEU A 47 6.39 18.75 -3.89
N GLY A 48 5.97 19.79 -4.62
CA GLY A 48 5.06 19.66 -5.76
C GLY A 48 5.63 18.77 -6.87
N LYS A 49 6.90 18.95 -7.23
CA LYS A 49 7.58 18.08 -8.21
C LYS A 49 7.63 16.62 -7.75
N PHE A 50 7.99 16.41 -6.48
CA PHE A 50 8.03 15.06 -5.90
C PHE A 50 6.66 14.38 -5.97
N MET A 51 5.57 15.08 -5.61
CA MET A 51 4.22 14.55 -5.65
C MET A 51 3.77 14.19 -7.08
N ILE A 52 4.10 15.03 -8.08
CA ILE A 52 3.76 14.79 -9.49
C ILE A 52 4.41 13.51 -10.03
N TRP A 53 5.60 13.17 -9.57
CA TRP A 53 6.31 11.99 -10.03
C TRP A 53 6.03 10.74 -9.21
N LEU A 54 5.91 10.86 -7.89
CA LEU A 54 5.66 9.72 -7.01
C LEU A 54 4.20 9.25 -7.09
N GLY A 55 3.24 10.17 -7.21
CA GLY A 55 1.82 9.82 -7.30
C GLY A 55 1.49 8.88 -8.47
N PRO A 56 1.79 9.25 -9.72
CA PRO A 56 1.56 8.36 -10.87
C PRO A 56 2.35 7.03 -10.79
N SER A 57 3.55 7.04 -10.20
CA SER A 57 4.32 5.80 -10.03
C SER A 57 3.61 4.79 -9.12
N SER A 58 2.94 5.25 -8.07
CA SER A 58 2.12 4.39 -7.21
C SER A 58 0.96 3.78 -7.98
N SER A 59 0.24 4.59 -8.78
CA SER A 59 -0.90 4.12 -9.58
C SER A 59 -0.55 3.04 -10.59
N ILE A 60 0.70 2.98 -11.07
CA ILE A 60 1.15 1.88 -11.95
C ILE A 60 1.04 0.53 -11.22
N PHE A 61 1.40 0.48 -9.95
CA PHE A 61 1.35 -0.76 -9.16
C PHE A 61 -0.08 -1.14 -8.78
N ASP A 62 -0.97 -0.16 -8.55
CA ASP A 62 -2.42 -0.43 -8.44
C ASP A 62 -2.94 -1.11 -9.70
N VAL A 63 -2.61 -0.59 -10.90
CA VAL A 63 -3.03 -1.18 -12.18
C VAL A 63 -2.45 -2.58 -12.38
N ILE A 64 -1.19 -2.80 -12.02
CA ILE A 64 -0.56 -4.14 -12.06
C ILE A 64 -1.31 -5.10 -11.13
N THR A 65 -1.64 -4.67 -9.92
CA THR A 65 -2.42 -5.47 -8.96
C THR A 65 -3.82 -5.76 -9.50
N TYR A 66 -4.49 -4.80 -10.14
CA TYR A 66 -5.79 -5.04 -10.80
C TYR A 66 -5.68 -6.11 -11.88
N ALA A 67 -4.67 -6.03 -12.74
CA ALA A 67 -4.45 -7.02 -13.78
C ALA A 67 -4.13 -8.40 -13.18
N LEU A 68 -3.27 -8.46 -12.17
CA LEU A 68 -2.94 -9.69 -11.44
C LEU A 68 -4.20 -10.34 -10.84
N MET A 69 -5.01 -9.55 -10.13
CA MET A 69 -6.22 -10.05 -9.49
C MET A 69 -7.26 -10.51 -10.50
N PHE A 70 -7.42 -9.76 -11.60
CA PHE A 70 -8.44 -10.04 -12.59
C PHE A 70 -8.10 -11.22 -13.51
N TYR A 71 -6.85 -11.33 -13.96
CA TYR A 71 -6.45 -12.33 -14.96
C TYR A 71 -5.81 -13.58 -14.37
N ILE A 72 -5.22 -13.50 -13.19
CA ILE A 72 -4.44 -14.60 -12.60
C ILE A 72 -5.09 -15.12 -11.32
N ILE A 73 -5.20 -14.30 -10.28
CA ILE A 73 -5.63 -14.75 -8.95
C ILE A 73 -7.11 -15.11 -8.94
N GLY A 74 -7.97 -14.24 -9.48
CA GLY A 74 -9.42 -14.49 -9.54
C GLY A 74 -9.77 -15.81 -10.21
N PRO A 75 -9.33 -16.03 -11.47
CA PRO A 75 -9.58 -17.30 -12.16
C PRO A 75 -8.93 -18.52 -11.46
N SER A 76 -7.77 -18.39 -10.84
CA SER A 76 -7.11 -19.50 -10.15
C SER A 76 -7.83 -19.92 -8.87
N VAL A 77 -8.48 -18.99 -8.18
CA VAL A 77 -9.23 -19.27 -6.94
C VAL A 77 -10.65 -19.76 -7.22
N LEU A 78 -11.32 -19.15 -8.19
CA LEU A 78 -12.74 -19.40 -8.50
C LEU A 78 -12.96 -20.39 -9.65
N GLY A 79 -11.89 -20.86 -10.27
CA GLY A 79 -11.91 -21.88 -11.33
C GLY A 79 -12.41 -21.38 -12.69
N SER A 80 -12.77 -20.09 -12.82
CA SER A 80 -13.28 -19.50 -14.06
C SER A 80 -13.03 -18.01 -14.15
N SER A 81 -12.97 -17.49 -15.38
CA SER A 81 -12.91 -16.05 -15.64
C SER A 81 -14.19 -15.35 -15.20
N TYR A 82 -14.09 -14.10 -14.78
CA TYR A 82 -15.19 -13.29 -14.26
C TYR A 82 -16.48 -13.35 -15.12
N HIS A 83 -16.33 -13.34 -16.44
CA HIS A 83 -17.46 -13.32 -17.37
C HIS A 83 -18.27 -14.61 -17.39
N LEU A 84 -17.64 -15.73 -17.02
CA LEU A 84 -18.24 -17.07 -17.02
C LEU A 84 -18.85 -17.47 -15.67
N LEU A 85 -18.62 -16.63 -14.63
CA LEU A 85 -19.14 -16.88 -13.29
C LEU A 85 -20.64 -16.51 -13.21
N ASP A 86 -21.37 -17.25 -12.37
CA ASP A 86 -22.72 -16.89 -11.96
C ASP A 86 -22.74 -15.68 -11.01
N THR A 87 -23.91 -15.32 -10.50
CA THR A 87 -24.07 -14.14 -9.65
C THR A 87 -23.28 -14.24 -8.34
N GLU A 88 -23.26 -15.43 -7.72
CA GLU A 88 -22.52 -15.66 -6.48
C GLU A 88 -21.00 -15.65 -6.72
N GLY A 89 -20.56 -16.31 -7.79
CA GLY A 89 -19.16 -16.31 -8.20
C GLY A 89 -18.62 -14.91 -8.55
N LYS A 90 -19.42 -14.08 -9.21
CA LYS A 90 -19.08 -12.67 -9.46
C LYS A 90 -18.96 -11.86 -8.19
N LEU A 91 -19.82 -12.10 -7.20
CA LEU A 91 -19.72 -11.45 -5.90
C LEU A 91 -18.43 -11.88 -5.17
N ALA A 92 -18.14 -13.18 -5.16
CA ALA A 92 -16.90 -13.70 -4.57
C ALA A 92 -15.66 -13.14 -5.28
N PHE A 93 -15.70 -13.05 -6.62
CA PHE A 93 -14.63 -12.43 -7.40
C PHE A 93 -14.36 -10.96 -7.00
N MET A 94 -15.44 -10.19 -6.84
CA MET A 94 -15.33 -8.79 -6.40
C MET A 94 -14.74 -8.68 -4.99
N MET A 95 -15.16 -9.56 -4.07
CA MET A 95 -14.62 -9.59 -2.70
C MET A 95 -13.13 -9.96 -2.68
N LEU A 96 -12.72 -10.91 -3.50
CA LEU A 96 -11.32 -11.32 -3.66
C LEU A 96 -10.49 -10.18 -4.27
N PHE A 97 -11.00 -9.54 -5.31
CA PHE A 97 -10.36 -8.41 -5.98
C PHE A 97 -10.17 -7.23 -5.02
N GLN A 98 -11.20 -6.87 -4.27
CA GLN A 98 -11.15 -5.82 -3.26
C GLN A 98 -10.13 -6.14 -2.15
N ALA A 99 -10.05 -7.40 -1.72
CA ALA A 99 -9.08 -7.83 -0.72
C ALA A 99 -7.63 -7.70 -1.23
N GLY A 100 -7.36 -8.09 -2.47
CA GLY A 100 -6.04 -7.94 -3.08
C GLY A 100 -5.63 -6.48 -3.19
N TRP A 101 -6.48 -5.63 -3.73
CA TRP A 101 -6.21 -4.20 -3.81
C TRP A 101 -6.05 -3.56 -2.43
N PHE A 102 -6.90 -3.89 -1.46
CA PHE A 102 -6.81 -3.39 -0.10
C PHE A 102 -5.45 -3.68 0.53
N VAL A 103 -4.99 -4.92 0.46
CA VAL A 103 -3.72 -5.34 1.07
C VAL A 103 -2.53 -4.69 0.35
N GLU A 104 -2.52 -4.65 -0.99
CA GLU A 104 -1.45 -4.01 -1.76
C GLU A 104 -1.36 -2.52 -1.46
N SER A 105 -2.48 -1.79 -1.57
CA SER A 105 -2.53 -0.35 -1.31
C SER A 105 -2.08 -0.01 0.11
N MET A 106 -2.47 -0.82 1.09
CA MET A 106 -2.05 -0.62 2.47
C MET A 106 -0.54 -0.82 2.65
N TRP A 107 0.04 -1.85 2.03
CA TRP A 107 1.49 -2.09 2.08
C TRP A 107 2.27 -0.95 1.44
N THR A 108 1.89 -0.53 0.24
CA THR A 108 2.57 0.54 -0.50
C THR A 108 2.43 1.88 0.20
N GLN A 109 1.23 2.25 0.65
CA GLN A 109 0.98 3.50 1.39
C GLN A 109 1.71 3.56 2.72
N THR A 110 1.78 2.46 3.45
CA THR A 110 2.46 2.44 4.75
C THR A 110 3.98 2.43 4.57
N LEU A 111 4.50 1.68 3.61
CA LEU A 111 5.94 1.62 3.34
C LEU A 111 6.48 2.88 2.69
N VAL A 112 5.66 3.67 1.99
CA VAL A 112 6.10 4.96 1.42
C VAL A 112 6.57 5.92 2.51
N ILE A 113 6.06 5.85 3.73
CA ILE A 113 6.53 6.65 4.87
C ILE A 113 8.04 6.45 5.06
N HIS A 114 8.51 5.20 5.00
CA HIS A 114 9.96 4.92 5.09
C HIS A 114 10.75 5.42 3.88
N MET A 115 10.10 5.54 2.72
CA MET A 115 10.74 6.06 1.51
C MET A 115 10.91 7.58 1.53
N ILE A 116 9.90 8.32 2.01
CA ILE A 116 9.90 9.78 1.96
C ILE A 116 10.65 10.44 3.12
N ARG A 117 10.82 9.75 4.26
CA ARG A 117 11.46 10.28 5.48
C ARG A 117 12.95 10.59 5.33
N THR A 118 13.64 9.97 4.39
CA THR A 118 15.09 10.08 4.20
C THR A 118 15.48 10.21 2.74
N LYS A 119 16.57 10.90 2.45
CA LYS A 119 17.19 10.91 1.11
C LYS A 119 17.98 9.64 0.80
N LYS A 120 18.35 8.89 1.83
CA LYS A 120 19.12 7.63 1.73
C LYS A 120 18.24 6.45 1.36
N ILE A 121 18.85 5.29 1.13
CA ILE A 121 18.11 4.04 0.90
C ILE A 121 17.50 3.61 2.24
N PRO A 122 16.16 3.55 2.35
CA PRO A 122 15.50 3.15 3.59
C PRO A 122 15.88 1.72 3.97
N PHE A 123 15.82 1.43 5.28
CA PHE A 123 16.18 0.17 5.93
C PHE A 123 17.68 -0.21 5.84
N VAL A 124 18.40 0.23 4.81
CA VAL A 124 19.82 -0.11 4.60
C VAL A 124 20.73 1.02 5.11
N GLN A 125 20.53 2.23 4.60
CA GLN A 125 21.40 3.39 4.92
C GLN A 125 20.81 4.33 5.97
N SER A 126 19.49 4.34 6.13
CA SER A 126 18.79 5.12 7.16
C SER A 126 17.68 4.27 7.76
N ARG A 127 17.74 4.11 9.08
CA ARG A 127 16.74 3.34 9.83
C ARG A 127 15.78 4.28 10.53
N ALA A 128 14.48 4.01 10.37
CA ALA A 128 13.45 4.68 11.12
C ALA A 128 13.60 4.41 12.63
N SER A 129 13.06 5.31 13.44
CA SER A 129 12.97 5.08 14.88
C SER A 129 12.13 3.84 15.20
N PHE A 130 12.34 3.29 16.37
CA PHE A 130 11.56 2.12 16.82
C PHE A 130 10.05 2.36 16.80
N PRO A 131 9.50 3.51 17.27
CA PRO A 131 8.06 3.78 17.20
C PRO A 131 7.51 3.77 15.77
N VAL A 132 8.20 4.41 14.81
CA VAL A 132 7.79 4.43 13.39
C VAL A 132 7.80 3.03 12.81
N THR A 133 8.87 2.27 13.04
CA THR A 133 9.00 0.89 12.54
C THR A 133 7.93 0.00 13.15
N LEU A 134 7.71 0.09 14.47
CA LEU A 134 6.73 -0.71 15.18
C LEU A 134 5.31 -0.45 14.67
N LEU A 135 4.88 0.82 14.57
CA LEU A 135 3.55 1.18 14.08
C LEU A 135 3.34 0.77 12.63
N THR A 136 4.34 0.97 11.77
CA THR A 136 4.29 0.54 10.37
C THR A 136 4.05 -0.96 10.25
N PHE A 137 4.91 -1.78 10.86
CA PHE A 137 4.82 -3.24 10.69
C PHE A 137 3.66 -3.85 11.48
N THR A 138 3.27 -3.28 12.62
CA THR A 138 2.06 -3.70 13.32
C THR A 138 0.81 -3.38 12.49
N GLY A 139 0.73 -2.18 11.91
CA GLY A 139 -0.36 -1.80 11.01
C GLY A 139 -0.46 -2.74 9.81
N ILE A 140 0.66 -3.00 9.13
CA ILE A 140 0.74 -3.96 8.02
C ILE A 140 0.24 -5.34 8.47
N GLY A 141 0.73 -5.86 9.61
CA GLY A 141 0.35 -7.17 10.11
C GLY A 141 -1.14 -7.27 10.43
N VAL A 142 -1.66 -6.32 11.20
CA VAL A 142 -3.08 -6.30 11.60
C VAL A 142 -4.00 -6.23 10.37
N LEU A 143 -3.72 -5.33 9.43
CA LEU A 143 -4.59 -5.14 8.27
C LEU A 143 -4.49 -6.28 7.26
N THR A 144 -3.31 -6.89 7.11
CA THR A 144 -3.16 -8.08 6.27
C THR A 144 -4.01 -9.24 6.78
N LEU A 145 -4.31 -9.28 8.08
CA LEU A 145 -5.17 -10.29 8.65
C LEU A 145 -6.66 -10.00 8.49
N ILE A 146 -7.08 -8.77 8.24
CA ILE A 146 -8.51 -8.41 8.12
C ILE A 146 -9.27 -9.26 7.11
N PRO A 147 -8.79 -9.51 5.87
CA PRO A 147 -9.51 -10.36 4.91
C PRO A 147 -9.78 -11.79 5.39
N PHE A 148 -9.01 -12.26 6.37
CA PHE A 148 -9.15 -13.60 6.95
C PHE A 148 -10.09 -13.65 8.15
N THR A 149 -10.66 -12.51 8.54
CA THR A 149 -11.56 -12.39 9.69
C THR A 149 -13.02 -12.32 9.27
N SER A 150 -13.94 -12.62 10.21
CA SER A 150 -15.37 -12.40 10.02
C SER A 150 -15.71 -10.94 9.77
N PHE A 151 -14.93 -10.00 10.32
CA PHE A 151 -15.08 -8.58 10.06
C PHE A 151 -14.76 -8.24 8.59
N GLY A 152 -13.66 -8.77 8.06
CA GLY A 152 -13.28 -8.60 6.66
C GLY A 152 -14.39 -9.08 5.71
N ASN A 153 -14.97 -10.25 5.97
CA ASN A 153 -16.08 -10.76 5.18
C ASN A 153 -17.30 -9.83 5.20
N LYS A 154 -17.68 -9.29 6.37
CA LYS A 154 -18.79 -8.33 6.50
C LYS A 154 -18.57 -7.06 5.68
N ILE A 155 -17.34 -6.56 5.57
CA ILE A 155 -17.02 -5.37 4.78
C ILE A 155 -16.72 -5.67 3.29
N GLY A 156 -16.81 -6.93 2.87
CA GLY A 156 -16.68 -7.33 1.46
C GLY A 156 -15.28 -7.73 1.05
N LEU A 157 -14.46 -8.19 1.99
CA LEU A 157 -13.16 -8.78 1.73
C LEU A 157 -13.23 -10.31 1.86
N MET A 158 -12.38 -11.00 1.12
CA MET A 158 -12.26 -12.46 1.11
C MET A 158 -10.81 -12.87 1.38
N PRO A 159 -10.56 -14.01 2.06
CA PRO A 159 -9.21 -14.53 2.25
C PRO A 159 -8.44 -14.66 0.94
N LEU A 160 -7.19 -14.17 0.96
CA LEU A 160 -6.30 -14.21 -0.19
C LEU A 160 -5.52 -15.53 -0.23
N PRO A 161 -5.28 -16.11 -1.41
CA PRO A 161 -4.49 -17.32 -1.53
C PRO A 161 -3.01 -17.05 -1.21
N PRO A 162 -2.25 -18.03 -0.69
CA PRO A 162 -0.83 -17.85 -0.35
C PRO A 162 0.03 -17.35 -1.50
N ILE A 163 -0.27 -17.77 -2.73
CA ILE A 163 0.44 -17.32 -3.94
C ILE A 163 0.33 -15.81 -4.16
N TYR A 164 -0.76 -15.18 -3.72
CA TYR A 164 -0.91 -13.74 -3.79
C TYR A 164 0.21 -13.00 -3.04
N PHE A 165 0.62 -13.50 -1.88
CA PHE A 165 1.68 -12.86 -1.07
C PHE A 165 3.05 -12.93 -1.73
N ALA A 166 3.30 -13.94 -2.56
CA ALA A 166 4.51 -13.99 -3.38
C ALA A 166 4.50 -12.86 -4.43
N TYR A 167 3.40 -12.67 -5.14
CA TYR A 167 3.23 -11.55 -6.09
C TYR A 167 3.29 -10.20 -5.39
N LEU A 168 2.61 -10.06 -4.23
CA LEU A 168 2.64 -8.84 -3.43
C LEU A 168 4.08 -8.45 -3.05
N THR A 169 4.89 -9.42 -2.62
CA THR A 169 6.29 -9.17 -2.27
C THR A 169 7.06 -8.61 -3.48
N ILE A 170 6.87 -9.18 -4.66
CA ILE A 170 7.52 -8.70 -5.89
C ILE A 170 7.05 -7.27 -6.22
N ILE A 171 5.75 -7.01 -6.15
CA ILE A 171 5.15 -5.69 -6.41
C ILE A 171 5.74 -4.65 -5.44
N VAL A 172 5.77 -4.94 -4.16
CA VAL A 172 6.29 -4.03 -3.13
C VAL A 172 7.78 -3.75 -3.33
N VAL A 173 8.60 -4.76 -3.63
CA VAL A 173 10.03 -4.58 -3.91
C VAL A 173 10.24 -3.70 -5.14
N LEU A 174 9.50 -3.95 -6.22
CA LEU A 174 9.57 -3.14 -7.45
C LEU A 174 9.10 -1.69 -7.20
N TYR A 175 8.03 -1.51 -6.42
CA TYR A 175 7.57 -0.19 -6.00
C TYR A 175 8.65 0.57 -5.23
N MET A 176 9.26 -0.06 -4.23
CA MET A 176 10.33 0.56 -3.45
C MET A 176 11.56 0.89 -4.30
N ALA A 177 11.93 0.01 -5.24
CA ALA A 177 13.02 0.26 -6.18
C ALA A 177 12.72 1.47 -7.07
N LEU A 178 11.51 1.53 -7.67
CA LEU A 178 11.09 2.65 -8.51
C LEU A 178 11.04 3.96 -7.73
N ALA A 179 10.46 3.96 -6.54
CA ALA A 179 10.40 5.15 -5.67
C ALA A 179 11.81 5.64 -5.29
N THR A 180 12.75 4.72 -5.05
CA THR A 180 14.16 5.07 -4.80
C THR A 180 14.83 5.70 -6.02
N ILE A 181 14.58 5.19 -7.22
CA ILE A 181 15.11 5.73 -8.48
C ILE A 181 14.55 7.14 -8.72
N ILE A 182 13.24 7.31 -8.61
CA ILE A 182 12.56 8.61 -8.77
C ILE A 182 13.16 9.62 -7.77
N LYS A 183 13.30 9.24 -6.51
CA LYS A 183 13.90 10.09 -5.49
C LYS A 183 15.32 10.54 -5.85
N LYS A 184 16.16 9.65 -6.35
CA LYS A 184 17.54 9.99 -6.78
C LYS A 184 17.58 10.92 -7.97
N LEU A 185 16.60 10.84 -8.88
CA LEU A 185 16.55 11.67 -10.09
C LEU A 185 16.02 13.09 -9.81
N TYR A 186 15.05 13.24 -8.91
CA TYR A 186 14.29 14.48 -8.72
C TYR A 186 14.55 15.20 -7.40
N VAL A 187 15.13 14.53 -6.40
CA VAL A 187 15.52 15.11 -5.11
C VAL A 187 17.05 15.27 -5.09
N ARG A 188 17.56 16.09 -6.02
CA ARG A 188 18.95 16.59 -5.98
C ARG A 188 19.06 17.85 -5.17
#